data_9cf9215f20b13f8ffc3a6c0a424cafee
#
_entry.id   9cf9215f20b13f8ffc3a6c0a424cafee
#
_cell.length_a   1.000
_cell.length_b   1.000
_cell.length_c   1.000
_cell.angle_alpha   90.00
_cell.angle_beta   90.00
_cell.angle_gamma   90.00
#
_symmetry.space_group_name_H-M   'P 1'
#
loop_
_entity.id
_entity.type
_entity.pdbx_description
1 polymer ?
#
loop_
_entity_poly.entity_id
_entity_poly.type
_entity_poly.pdbx_seq_one_letter_code
_entity_poly.pdbx_strand_id
1 'polypeptide(L)'
;MLKHGILNPHVLDLLARVRHTNTLVIADWAFPYWPEIETVDISLTHGIPTVLDVFELIRPVFEIGRVAQASEFLDHNPPEVLARYDSAFAGLAVERLPHIDLKKTVPRAIGLIRTGDTTVYGNLIIESA
;
A
#
# COMPACT_ATOMS: atom_id res chain seq x y z
N MET A 1 13.01 -1.26 -23.91
CA MET A 1 12.32 -0.40 -22.93
C MET A 1 11.00 -1.05 -22.53
N LEU A 2 10.66 -1.00 -21.24
CA LEU A 2 9.33 -1.40 -20.77
C LEU A 2 8.28 -0.44 -21.35
N LYS A 3 7.18 -1.00 -21.87
CA LYS A 3 6.12 -0.20 -22.51
C LYS A 3 4.99 0.19 -21.57
N HIS A 4 4.84 -0.53 -20.47
CA HIS A 4 3.76 -0.35 -19.50
C HIS A 4 4.12 -0.95 -18.15
N GLY A 5 3.28 -0.73 -17.15
CA GLY A 5 3.46 -1.21 -15.79
C GLY A 5 4.42 -0.34 -14.97
N ILE A 6 4.94 -0.89 -13.90
CA ILE A 6 5.85 -0.20 -13.00
C ILE A 6 7.21 -0.04 -13.66
N LEU A 7 7.73 1.17 -13.66
CA LEU A 7 9.04 1.50 -14.23
C LEU A 7 10.13 1.69 -13.17
N ASN A 8 9.75 2.03 -11.95
CA ASN A 8 10.71 2.26 -10.86
C ASN A 8 11.45 0.97 -10.51
N PRO A 9 12.80 0.92 -10.70
CA PRO A 9 13.56 -0.30 -10.51
C PRO A 9 13.59 -0.78 -9.05
N HIS A 10 13.54 0.11 -8.09
CA HIS A 10 13.55 -0.25 -6.67
C HIS A 10 12.21 -0.85 -6.23
N VAL A 11 11.10 -0.35 -6.77
CA VAL A 11 9.77 -0.95 -6.56
C VAL A 11 9.72 -2.34 -7.20
N LEU A 12 10.22 -2.50 -8.43
CA LEU A 12 10.27 -3.79 -9.12
C LEU A 12 11.13 -4.80 -8.36
N ASP A 13 12.29 -4.39 -7.86
CA ASP A 13 13.17 -5.24 -7.05
C ASP A 13 12.46 -5.71 -5.78
N LEU A 14 11.80 -4.78 -5.07
CA LEU A 14 11.04 -5.10 -3.85
C LEU A 14 9.91 -6.11 -4.16
N LEU A 15 9.11 -5.86 -5.19
CA LEU A 15 8.02 -6.76 -5.60
C LEU A 15 8.54 -8.14 -5.99
N ALA A 16 9.68 -8.22 -6.68
CA ALA A 16 10.28 -9.48 -7.10
C ALA A 16 10.75 -10.35 -5.92
N ARG A 17 10.94 -9.78 -4.73
CA ARG A 17 11.33 -10.50 -3.51
C ARG A 17 10.14 -11.00 -2.69
N VAL A 18 8.95 -10.50 -2.92
CA VAL A 18 7.73 -10.95 -2.21
C VAL A 18 7.37 -12.38 -2.63
N ARG A 19 7.02 -13.21 -1.67
CA ARG A 19 6.61 -14.61 -1.87
C ARG A 19 5.31 -14.87 -1.12
N HIS A 20 4.77 -16.07 -1.29
CA HIS A 20 3.54 -16.52 -0.64
C HIS A 20 3.48 -16.14 0.85
N THR A 21 2.38 -15.54 1.27
CA THR A 21 2.10 -15.01 2.62
C THR A 21 2.97 -13.82 3.08
N ASN A 22 3.94 -13.39 2.28
CA ASN A 22 4.66 -12.16 2.61
C ASN A 22 3.74 -10.94 2.49
N THR A 23 4.05 -9.91 3.25
CA THR A 23 3.31 -8.65 3.23
C THR A 23 4.18 -7.51 2.71
N LEU A 24 3.53 -6.54 2.08
CA LEU A 24 4.13 -5.31 1.58
C LEU A 24 3.26 -4.13 2.01
N VAL A 25 3.90 -3.06 2.49
CA VAL A 25 3.21 -1.84 2.91
C VAL A 25 3.24 -0.81 1.78
N ILE A 26 2.09 -0.17 1.52
CA ILE A 26 2.00 1.04 0.69
C ILE A 26 1.52 2.15 1.60
N ALA A 27 2.37 3.16 1.81
CA ALA A 27 2.18 4.16 2.85
C ALA A 27 2.05 5.58 2.30
N ASP A 28 1.35 6.41 3.05
CA ASP A 28 1.27 7.86 2.83
C ASP A 28 2.60 8.58 3.14
N TRP A 29 2.65 9.88 2.86
CA TRP A 29 3.85 10.72 3.04
C TRP A 29 4.28 10.84 4.50
N ALA A 30 3.35 10.79 5.46
CA ALA A 30 3.57 11.02 6.88
C ALA A 30 3.77 9.73 7.69
N PHE A 31 3.60 8.56 7.06
CA PHE A 31 3.74 7.28 7.76
C PHE A 31 5.12 7.14 8.39
N PRO A 32 5.23 6.60 9.62
CA PRO A 32 6.53 6.51 10.30
C PRO A 32 7.61 5.78 9.49
N TYR A 33 8.87 6.15 9.71
CA TYR A 33 10.00 5.38 9.24
C TYR A 33 10.19 4.13 10.12
N TRP A 34 10.45 3.00 9.47
CA TRP A 34 10.61 1.71 10.14
C TRP A 34 12.01 1.15 9.84
N PRO A 35 12.96 1.23 10.82
CA PRO A 35 14.33 0.78 10.59
C PRO A 35 14.48 -0.73 10.38
N GLU A 36 13.45 -1.52 10.78
CA GLU A 36 13.46 -2.98 10.65
C GLU A 36 13.26 -3.48 9.21
N ILE A 37 12.68 -2.64 8.34
CA ILE A 37 12.35 -3.02 6.96
C ILE A 37 12.88 -1.99 5.97
N GLU A 38 13.05 -2.41 4.71
CA GLU A 38 13.43 -1.53 3.62
C GLU A 38 12.28 -0.56 3.29
N THR A 39 12.61 0.71 3.10
CA THR A 39 11.70 1.71 2.55
C THR A 39 12.14 2.12 1.14
N VAL A 40 11.26 1.93 0.16
CA VAL A 40 11.38 2.50 -1.18
C VAL A 40 10.55 3.77 -1.22
N ASP A 41 11.19 4.93 -1.14
CA ASP A 41 10.51 6.22 -1.15
C ASP A 41 10.38 6.73 -2.58
N ILE A 42 9.13 6.81 -3.04
CA ILE A 42 8.76 7.31 -4.36
C ILE A 42 7.92 8.59 -4.29
N SER A 43 7.86 9.20 -3.12
CA SER A 43 7.16 10.47 -2.94
C SER A 43 7.83 11.57 -3.76
N LEU A 44 7.07 12.24 -4.62
CA LEU A 44 7.57 13.38 -5.39
C LEU A 44 7.18 14.70 -4.72
N THR A 45 5.92 14.80 -4.32
CA THR A 45 5.34 15.93 -3.60
C THR A 45 4.02 15.49 -2.96
N HIS A 46 3.37 16.36 -2.16
CA HIS A 46 2.06 16.04 -1.59
C HIS A 46 1.04 15.64 -2.67
N GLY A 47 0.47 14.45 -2.53
CA GLY A 47 -0.53 13.90 -3.45
C GLY A 47 0.03 13.19 -4.69
N ILE A 48 1.35 13.08 -4.87
CA ILE A 48 1.96 12.45 -6.06
C ILE A 48 3.15 11.58 -5.67
N PRO A 49 3.14 10.28 -6.04
CA PRO A 49 1.97 9.48 -6.38
C PRO A 49 1.09 9.24 -5.16
N THR A 50 -0.15 8.79 -5.37
CA THR A 50 -1.04 8.35 -4.30
C THR A 50 -0.83 6.87 -3.95
N VAL A 51 -1.36 6.43 -2.81
CA VAL A 51 -1.40 5.01 -2.43
C VAL A 51 -2.17 4.21 -3.49
N LEU A 52 -3.29 4.74 -3.99
CA LEU A 52 -4.07 4.06 -5.02
C LEU A 52 -3.34 3.99 -6.37
N ASP A 53 -2.59 5.02 -6.77
CA ASP A 53 -1.76 4.95 -7.98
C ASP A 53 -0.83 3.75 -7.95
N VAL A 54 -0.15 3.56 -6.81
CA VAL A 54 0.78 2.43 -6.63
C VAL A 54 0.03 1.11 -6.56
N PHE A 55 -1.06 1.03 -5.80
CA PHE A 55 -1.86 -0.18 -5.65
C PHE A 55 -2.43 -0.66 -6.99
N GLU A 56 -2.97 0.25 -7.79
CA GLU A 56 -3.56 -0.07 -9.10
C GLU A 56 -2.52 -0.54 -10.13
N LEU A 57 -1.25 -0.11 -9.99
CA LEU A 57 -0.15 -0.62 -10.80
C LEU A 57 0.36 -1.99 -10.32
N ILE A 58 0.30 -2.27 -9.02
CA ILE A 58 0.72 -3.55 -8.45
C ILE A 58 -0.33 -4.64 -8.72
N ARG A 59 -1.60 -4.32 -8.55
CA ARG A 59 -2.70 -5.29 -8.61
C ARG A 59 -2.70 -6.20 -9.85
N PRO A 60 -2.49 -5.72 -11.08
CA PRO A 60 -2.53 -6.58 -12.27
C PRO A 60 -1.33 -7.51 -12.42
N VAL A 61 -0.25 -7.29 -11.67
CA VAL A 61 1.01 -8.05 -11.77
C VAL A 61 1.35 -8.83 -10.50
N PHE A 62 0.46 -8.81 -9.51
CA PHE A 62 0.70 -9.36 -8.18
C PHE A 62 -0.53 -10.14 -7.70
N GLU A 63 -0.33 -11.38 -7.26
CA GLU A 63 -1.43 -12.15 -6.65
C GLU A 63 -1.66 -11.69 -5.21
N ILE A 64 -2.76 -10.95 -5.01
CA ILE A 64 -3.14 -10.42 -3.70
C ILE A 64 -4.11 -11.39 -3.04
N GLY A 65 -3.74 -11.94 -1.89
CA GLY A 65 -4.60 -12.77 -1.05
C GLY A 65 -5.55 -11.93 -0.21
N ARG A 66 -5.05 -10.83 0.38
CA ARG A 66 -5.87 -9.88 1.15
C ARG A 66 -5.21 -8.51 1.23
N VAL A 67 -6.04 -7.53 1.57
CA VAL A 67 -5.61 -6.16 1.89
C VAL A 67 -5.99 -5.87 3.34
N ALA A 68 -5.09 -5.32 4.13
CA ALA A 68 -5.39 -4.78 5.46
C ALA A 68 -5.30 -3.25 5.42
N GLN A 69 -6.25 -2.58 6.08
CA GLN A 69 -6.34 -1.14 6.19
C GLN A 69 -6.87 -0.74 7.57
N ALA A 70 -6.51 0.46 8.04
CA ALA A 70 -7.03 0.98 9.29
C ALA A 70 -8.55 1.16 9.24
N SER A 71 -9.26 0.74 10.30
CA SER A 71 -10.70 0.94 10.42
C SER A 71 -11.08 2.42 10.48
N GLU A 72 -10.19 3.27 11.00
CA GLU A 72 -10.36 4.73 11.07
C GLU A 72 -10.49 5.37 9.69
N PHE A 73 -10.00 4.72 8.63
CA PHE A 73 -10.17 5.19 7.26
C PHE A 73 -11.63 5.45 6.90
N LEU A 74 -12.53 4.59 7.36
CA LEU A 74 -13.98 4.69 7.07
C LEU A 74 -14.62 5.93 7.72
N ASP A 75 -14.15 6.32 8.89
CA ASP A 75 -14.75 7.40 9.68
C ASP A 75 -14.16 8.78 9.36
N HIS A 76 -13.00 8.83 8.71
CA HIS A 76 -12.23 10.06 8.51
C HIS A 76 -12.14 10.52 7.05
N ASN A 77 -12.80 9.82 6.13
CA ASN A 77 -12.76 10.17 4.72
C ASN A 77 -14.16 10.36 4.14
N PRO A 78 -14.32 11.27 3.16
CA PRO A 78 -15.62 11.50 2.52
C PRO A 78 -16.02 10.33 1.62
N PRO A 79 -17.34 10.19 1.30
CA PRO A 79 -17.86 9.06 0.53
C PRO A 79 -17.16 8.81 -0.81
N GLU A 80 -16.74 9.85 -1.52
CA GLU A 80 -16.05 9.74 -2.81
C GLU A 80 -14.65 9.09 -2.66
N VAL A 81 -13.96 9.32 -1.56
CA VAL A 81 -12.68 8.67 -1.26
C VAL A 81 -12.91 7.20 -0.93
N LEU A 82 -13.90 6.91 -0.07
CA LEU A 82 -14.27 5.53 0.27
C LEU A 82 -14.63 4.73 -0.98
N ALA A 83 -15.42 5.31 -1.89
CA ALA A 83 -15.83 4.67 -3.13
C ALA A 83 -14.65 4.34 -4.06
N ARG A 84 -13.65 5.21 -4.14
CA ARG A 84 -12.45 4.95 -4.95
C ARG A 84 -11.65 3.76 -4.41
N TYR A 85 -11.49 3.67 -3.09
CA TYR A 85 -10.81 2.53 -2.47
C TYR A 85 -11.61 1.24 -2.62
N ASP A 86 -12.93 1.28 -2.43
CA ASP A 86 -13.80 0.12 -2.64
C ASP A 86 -13.71 -0.40 -4.08
N SER A 87 -13.70 0.48 -5.07
CA SER A 87 -13.50 0.10 -6.47
C SER A 87 -12.15 -0.54 -6.71
N ALA A 88 -11.08 0.00 -6.13
CA ALA A 88 -9.73 -0.55 -6.24
C ALA A 88 -9.63 -1.95 -5.60
N PHE A 89 -10.39 -2.20 -4.53
CA PHE A 89 -10.40 -3.47 -3.80
C PHE A 89 -11.40 -4.50 -4.33
N ALA A 90 -12.15 -4.19 -5.37
CA ALA A 90 -13.20 -5.08 -5.89
C ALA A 90 -12.68 -6.51 -6.09
N GLY A 91 -13.38 -7.49 -5.48
CA GLY A 91 -13.02 -8.91 -5.54
C GLY A 91 -11.91 -9.35 -4.59
N LEU A 92 -11.37 -8.45 -3.76
CA LEU A 92 -10.35 -8.78 -2.76
C LEU A 92 -10.95 -8.88 -1.35
N ALA A 93 -10.35 -9.74 -0.52
CA ALA A 93 -10.62 -9.74 0.91
C ALA A 93 -9.99 -8.51 1.55
N VAL A 94 -10.79 -7.73 2.29
CA VAL A 94 -10.32 -6.52 2.99
C VAL A 94 -10.52 -6.70 4.48
N GLU A 95 -9.43 -6.67 5.23
CA GLU A 95 -9.42 -6.69 6.68
C GLU A 95 -9.31 -5.26 7.21
N ARG A 96 -10.18 -4.91 8.15
CA ARG A 96 -10.16 -3.62 8.84
C ARG A 96 -9.76 -3.83 10.29
N LEU A 97 -8.73 -3.15 10.76
CA LEU A 97 -8.28 -3.21 12.14
C LEU A 97 -7.86 -1.83 12.63
N PRO A 98 -7.85 -1.58 13.95
CA PRO A 98 -7.41 -0.31 14.49
C PRO A 98 -6.03 0.07 13.97
N HIS A 99 -5.81 1.34 13.64
CA HIS A 99 -4.55 1.82 13.08
C HIS A 99 -3.33 1.46 13.93
N ILE A 100 -3.49 1.50 15.27
CA ILE A 100 -2.42 1.08 16.19
C ILE A 100 -2.02 -0.39 16.00
N ASP A 101 -2.98 -1.26 15.72
CA ASP A 101 -2.74 -2.67 15.50
C ASP A 101 -2.18 -2.93 14.09
N LEU A 102 -2.68 -2.19 13.09
CA LEU A 102 -2.12 -2.22 11.74
C LEU A 102 -0.60 -1.92 11.78
N LYS A 103 -0.20 -0.87 12.50
CA LYS A 103 1.21 -0.50 12.65
C LYS A 103 2.08 -1.59 13.27
N LYS A 104 1.55 -2.38 14.20
CA LYS A 104 2.30 -3.49 14.83
C LYS A 104 2.70 -4.59 13.83
N THR A 105 2.03 -4.69 12.70
CA THR A 105 2.32 -5.69 11.66
C THR A 105 3.40 -5.22 10.69
N VAL A 106 3.65 -3.92 10.58
CA VAL A 106 4.58 -3.32 9.62
C VAL A 106 5.99 -3.90 9.70
N PRO A 107 6.60 -4.11 10.88
CA PRO A 107 7.96 -4.67 10.97
C PRO A 107 8.12 -6.08 10.39
N ARG A 108 7.02 -6.78 10.13
CA ARG A 108 7.04 -8.13 9.52
C ARG A 108 6.94 -8.10 8.00
N ALA A 109 6.70 -6.93 7.41
CA ALA A 109 6.62 -6.79 5.96
C ALA A 109 8.00 -6.96 5.31
N ILE A 110 8.01 -7.38 4.04
CA ILE A 110 9.24 -7.44 3.23
C ILE A 110 9.80 -6.04 3.01
N GLY A 111 8.91 -5.06 2.88
CA GLY A 111 9.31 -3.66 2.72
C GLY A 111 8.11 -2.73 2.69
N LEU A 112 8.40 -1.45 2.54
CA LEU A 112 7.42 -0.37 2.51
C LEU A 112 7.69 0.54 1.31
N ILE A 113 6.65 0.78 0.53
CA ILE A 113 6.65 1.79 -0.54
C ILE A 113 6.01 3.05 0.03
N ARG A 114 6.81 4.12 0.17
CA ARG A 114 6.31 5.43 0.61
C ARG A 114 5.87 6.24 -0.60
N THR A 115 4.66 6.74 -0.54
CA THR A 115 4.06 7.62 -1.56
C THR A 115 4.01 9.06 -1.08
N GLY A 116 3.49 9.96 -1.92
CA GLY A 116 3.16 11.34 -1.56
C GLY A 116 1.71 11.52 -1.08
N ASP A 117 0.96 10.43 -0.88
CA ASP A 117 -0.47 10.49 -0.57
C ASP A 117 -0.74 11.24 0.74
N THR A 118 -1.78 12.06 0.74
CA THR A 118 -2.25 12.83 1.90
C THR A 118 -3.59 12.31 2.46
N THR A 119 -4.10 11.21 1.93
CA THR A 119 -5.34 10.58 2.41
C THR A 119 -5.13 10.00 3.80
N VAL A 120 -5.90 10.49 4.78
CA VAL A 120 -5.76 10.05 6.17
C VAL A 120 -6.15 8.57 6.33
N TYR A 121 -5.33 7.80 7.04
CA TYR A 121 -5.51 6.36 7.25
C TYR A 121 -5.60 5.53 5.95
N GLY A 122 -5.14 6.08 4.82
CA GLY A 122 -5.18 5.42 3.52
C GLY A 122 -4.10 4.36 3.29
N ASN A 123 -3.23 4.13 4.26
CA ASN A 123 -2.17 3.13 4.19
C ASN A 123 -2.71 1.72 4.00
N LEU A 124 -2.02 0.92 3.20
CA LEU A 124 -2.40 -0.45 2.90
C LEU A 124 -1.28 -1.41 3.27
N ILE A 125 -1.66 -2.58 3.77
CA ILE A 125 -0.78 -3.73 3.83
C ILE A 125 -1.39 -4.79 2.92
N ILE A 126 -0.66 -5.18 1.87
CA ILE A 126 -1.08 -6.25 0.97
C ILE A 126 -0.33 -7.53 1.31
N GLU A 127 -1.05 -8.64 1.33
CA GLU A 127 -0.49 -9.97 1.55
C GLU A 127 -0.55 -10.75 0.23
N SER A 128 0.56 -11.35 -0.14
CA SER A 128 0.64 -12.22 -1.32
C SER A 128 -0.14 -13.52 -1.07
N ALA A 129 -0.92 -13.91 -2.08
CA ALA A 129 -1.63 -15.19 -2.07
C ALA A 129 -0.68 -16.38 -2.16
#